data_19052ab247e13ee9cef0fcaebbb72869
#
_entry.id   19052ab247e13ee9cef0fcaebbb72869
#
_cell.length_a   1.000
_cell.length_b   1.000
_cell.length_c   1.000
_cell.angle_alpha   90.00
_cell.angle_beta   90.00
_cell.angle_gamma   90.00
#
_symmetry.space_group_name_H-M   'P 1'
#
loop_
_entity.id
_entity.type
_entity.pdbx_description
1 polymer ?
#
loop_
_entity_poly.entity_id
_entity_poly.type
_entity_poly.pdbx_seq_one_letter_code
_entity_poly.pdbx_strand_id
1 'polypeptide(L)'
;MAEKHKHKSYKQLFIEKAESKGYKVHKPSFAERKRNVDYVLEGQVNGSSTEVRIDLKKKNGKNANHWVYIEYENSKGGEGWLHGMSDFIIFETSKEFIFVPRKSLVKFLNESQIVRWDLPYVDKPWNSKYRLFRRKETLETITQIKVKDLLNIPNHQIWQKFSK
;
A
#
# COMPACT_ATOMS: atom_id res chain seq x y z
N MET A 1 10.48 -35.89 11.28
CA MET A 1 11.15 -34.77 10.59
C MET A 1 10.18 -33.59 10.56
N ALA A 2 10.56 -32.47 11.13
CA ALA A 2 9.78 -31.26 10.99
C ALA A 2 9.93 -30.76 9.55
N GLU A 3 8.85 -30.74 8.78
CA GLU A 3 8.82 -30.04 7.52
C GLU A 3 9.15 -28.56 7.81
N LYS A 4 10.24 -28.08 7.24
CA LYS A 4 10.51 -26.63 7.23
C LYS A 4 9.38 -26.02 6.42
N HIS A 5 8.36 -25.51 7.09
CA HIS A 5 7.37 -24.65 6.43
C HIS A 5 8.14 -23.47 5.84
N LYS A 6 8.33 -23.51 4.53
CA LYS A 6 8.92 -22.40 3.80
C LYS A 6 8.04 -21.19 4.06
N HIS A 7 8.56 -20.18 4.76
CA HIS A 7 7.85 -18.92 4.94
C HIS A 7 7.55 -18.32 3.57
N LYS A 8 6.26 -18.25 3.20
CA LYS A 8 5.83 -17.60 1.98
C LYS A 8 6.04 -16.09 2.10
N SER A 9 6.55 -15.46 1.03
CA SER A 9 6.66 -14.01 0.96
C SER A 9 5.25 -13.37 1.00
N TYR A 10 5.18 -12.11 1.41
CA TYR A 10 3.91 -11.37 1.40
C TYR A 10 3.30 -11.29 0.00
N LYS A 11 4.13 -11.21 -1.04
CA LYS A 11 3.68 -11.22 -2.44
C LYS A 11 3.03 -12.54 -2.81
N GLN A 12 3.63 -13.65 -2.43
CA GLN A 12 3.10 -14.98 -2.69
C GLN A 12 1.78 -15.22 -1.93
N LEU A 13 1.71 -14.82 -0.67
CA LEU A 13 0.48 -14.89 0.12
C LEU A 13 -0.64 -14.09 -0.53
N PHE A 14 -0.33 -12.90 -1.02
CA PHE A 14 -1.31 -12.06 -1.71
C PHE A 14 -1.82 -12.70 -3.00
N ILE A 15 -0.90 -13.20 -3.85
CA ILE A 15 -1.26 -13.85 -5.11
C ILE A 15 -2.18 -15.06 -4.85
N GLU A 16 -1.81 -15.92 -3.91
CA GLU A 16 -2.62 -17.10 -3.56
C GLU A 16 -4.00 -16.70 -3.05
N LYS A 17 -4.07 -15.64 -2.24
CA LYS A 17 -5.35 -15.13 -1.73
C LYS A 17 -6.23 -14.60 -2.86
N ALA A 18 -5.67 -13.82 -3.76
CA ALA A 18 -6.39 -13.27 -4.92
C ALA A 18 -6.92 -14.41 -5.82
N GLU A 19 -6.08 -15.39 -6.12
CA GLU A 19 -6.47 -16.55 -6.92
C GLU A 19 -7.56 -17.36 -6.23
N SER A 20 -7.50 -17.53 -4.91
CA SER A 20 -8.54 -18.22 -4.13
C SER A 20 -9.91 -17.53 -4.21
N LYS A 21 -9.92 -16.24 -4.49
CA LYS A 21 -11.14 -15.43 -4.67
C LYS A 21 -11.61 -15.36 -6.13
N GLY A 22 -10.93 -16.05 -7.03
CA GLY A 22 -11.31 -16.13 -8.43
C GLY A 22 -10.65 -15.10 -9.35
N TYR A 23 -9.71 -14.31 -8.84
CA TYR A 23 -8.96 -13.36 -9.66
C TYR A 23 -7.82 -14.06 -10.39
N LYS A 24 -7.54 -13.60 -11.62
CA LYS A 24 -6.29 -13.90 -12.30
C LYS A 24 -5.31 -12.78 -11.97
N VAL A 25 -4.08 -13.15 -11.63
CA VAL A 25 -3.03 -12.20 -11.27
C VAL A 25 -2.04 -12.10 -12.42
N HIS A 26 -1.91 -10.91 -12.98
CA HIS A 26 -0.99 -10.62 -14.08
C HIS A 26 0.15 -9.72 -13.62
N LYS A 27 1.31 -9.89 -14.26
CA LYS A 27 2.41 -8.95 -14.08
C LYS A 27 2.06 -7.63 -14.78
N PRO A 28 2.50 -6.48 -14.23
CA PRO A 28 2.28 -5.20 -14.89
C PRO A 28 3.16 -5.06 -16.14
N SER A 29 2.74 -4.17 -17.05
CA SER A 29 3.60 -3.72 -18.13
C SER A 29 4.80 -2.94 -17.58
N PHE A 30 5.81 -2.70 -18.42
CA PHE A 30 6.97 -1.90 -18.02
C PHE A 30 6.57 -0.48 -17.60
N ALA A 31 5.67 0.16 -18.35
CA ALA A 31 5.17 1.49 -18.02
C ALA A 31 4.40 1.53 -16.69
N GLU A 32 3.56 0.52 -16.46
CA GLU A 32 2.81 0.38 -15.20
C GLU A 32 3.75 0.16 -14.02
N ARG A 33 4.75 -0.69 -14.18
CA ARG A 33 5.75 -0.97 -13.13
C ARG A 33 6.51 0.29 -12.73
N LYS A 34 6.89 1.11 -13.70
CA LYS A 34 7.55 2.41 -13.43
C LYS A 34 6.67 3.36 -12.62
N ARG A 35 5.35 3.20 -12.71
CA ARG A 35 4.36 4.02 -12.02
C ARG A 35 3.74 3.30 -10.82
N ASN A 36 4.51 2.41 -10.18
CA ASN A 36 4.17 1.75 -8.91
C ASN A 36 2.97 0.81 -9.00
N VAL A 37 2.83 0.09 -10.11
CA VAL A 37 1.91 -1.04 -10.20
C VAL A 37 2.70 -2.33 -10.01
N ASP A 38 2.33 -3.12 -9.00
CA ASP A 38 2.96 -4.42 -8.73
C ASP A 38 2.27 -5.56 -9.46
N TYR A 39 0.94 -5.53 -9.53
CA TYR A 39 0.12 -6.55 -10.19
C TYR A 39 -1.13 -5.95 -10.80
N VAL A 40 -1.67 -6.67 -11.79
CA VAL A 40 -2.99 -6.38 -12.36
C VAL A 40 -3.90 -7.56 -12.04
N LEU A 41 -4.99 -7.31 -11.35
CA LEU A 41 -5.99 -8.32 -11.01
C LEU A 41 -7.11 -8.27 -12.06
N GLU A 42 -7.36 -9.43 -12.69
CA GLU A 42 -8.48 -9.58 -13.62
C GLU A 42 -9.59 -10.39 -12.94
N GLY A 43 -10.78 -9.83 -12.92
CA GLY A 43 -11.96 -10.46 -12.36
C GLY A 43 -13.19 -10.29 -13.25
N GLN A 44 -14.23 -11.05 -12.95
CA GLN A 44 -15.52 -10.96 -13.64
C GLN A 44 -16.50 -10.16 -12.79
N VAL A 45 -17.08 -9.12 -13.38
CA VAL A 45 -18.14 -8.34 -12.75
C VAL A 45 -19.30 -8.29 -13.74
N ASN A 46 -20.45 -8.85 -13.38
CA ASN A 46 -21.64 -8.90 -14.23
C ASN A 46 -21.37 -9.49 -15.63
N GLY A 47 -20.53 -10.53 -15.70
CA GLY A 47 -20.16 -11.19 -16.95
C GLY A 47 -19.11 -10.46 -17.78
N SER A 48 -18.65 -9.29 -17.35
CA SER A 48 -17.59 -8.52 -18.00
C SER A 48 -16.27 -8.66 -17.27
N SER A 49 -15.18 -8.80 -18.03
CA SER A 49 -13.82 -8.79 -17.47
C SER A 49 -13.45 -7.38 -17.02
N THR A 50 -12.96 -7.28 -15.80
CA THR A 50 -12.50 -6.02 -15.22
C THR A 50 -11.08 -6.18 -14.73
N GLU A 51 -10.22 -5.22 -15.04
CA GLU A 51 -8.84 -5.18 -14.57
C GLU A 51 -8.66 -4.09 -13.52
N VAL A 52 -7.93 -4.44 -12.46
CA VAL A 52 -7.61 -3.53 -11.35
C VAL A 52 -6.10 -3.54 -11.13
N ARG A 53 -5.50 -2.37 -11.17
CA ARG A 53 -4.07 -2.19 -10.91
C ARG A 53 -3.83 -1.98 -9.44
N ILE A 54 -2.88 -2.72 -8.88
CA ILE A 54 -2.59 -2.65 -7.45
C ILE A 54 -1.13 -2.36 -7.17
N ASP A 55 -0.91 -1.64 -6.07
CA ASP A 55 0.39 -1.41 -5.45
C ASP A 55 0.37 -2.08 -4.07
N LEU A 56 1.22 -3.07 -3.87
CA LEU A 56 1.24 -3.89 -2.66
C LEU A 56 2.36 -3.45 -1.72
N LYS A 57 1.99 -2.95 -0.55
CA LYS A 57 2.93 -2.47 0.47
C LYS A 57 3.14 -3.51 1.55
N LYS A 58 4.40 -3.90 1.73
CA LYS A 58 4.80 -4.83 2.78
C LYS A 58 4.59 -4.20 4.16
N LYS A 59 4.23 -5.04 5.13
CA LYS A 59 4.13 -4.62 6.53
C LYS A 59 5.46 -4.08 7.06
N ASN A 60 5.39 -3.09 7.94
CA ASN A 60 6.54 -2.37 8.45
C ASN A 60 6.95 -2.88 9.83
N GLY A 61 7.71 -3.98 9.87
CA GLY A 61 8.36 -4.49 11.08
C GLY A 61 7.44 -4.56 12.31
N LYS A 62 7.92 -4.06 13.43
CA LYS A 62 7.22 -4.09 14.72
C LYS A 62 5.95 -3.23 14.77
N ASN A 63 5.86 -2.22 13.91
CA ASN A 63 4.71 -1.30 13.86
C ASN A 63 3.67 -1.68 12.81
N ALA A 64 3.79 -2.85 12.21
CA ALA A 64 2.99 -3.31 11.07
C ALA A 64 1.47 -3.20 11.27
N ASN A 65 0.98 -3.32 12.50
CA ASN A 65 -0.44 -3.29 12.81
C ASN A 65 -0.95 -1.91 13.23
N HIS A 66 -0.08 -0.94 13.35
CA HIS A 66 -0.43 0.38 13.89
C HIS A 66 -0.14 1.52 12.93
N TRP A 67 0.98 1.48 12.22
CA TRP A 67 1.44 2.56 11.38
C TRP A 67 1.80 2.08 9.97
N VAL A 68 1.48 2.90 8.98
CA VAL A 68 1.88 2.68 7.57
C VAL A 68 2.62 3.91 7.05
N TYR A 69 3.62 3.67 6.19
CA TYR A 69 4.33 4.75 5.49
C TYR A 69 3.54 5.19 4.27
N ILE A 70 3.58 6.49 4.01
CA ILE A 70 3.04 7.14 2.81
C ILE A 70 4.20 7.87 2.15
N GLU A 71 4.44 7.62 0.86
CA GLU A 71 5.49 8.27 0.10
C GLU A 71 4.91 9.32 -0.85
N TYR A 72 5.27 10.58 -0.64
CA TYR A 72 4.87 11.70 -1.49
C TYR A 72 5.83 11.93 -2.64
N GLU A 73 7.14 11.85 -2.38
CA GLU A 73 8.20 11.99 -3.36
C GLU A 73 9.14 10.79 -3.26
N ASN A 74 9.61 10.31 -4.41
CA ASN A 74 10.57 9.21 -4.45
C ASN A 74 12.01 9.72 -4.30
N SER A 75 12.97 8.80 -4.22
CA SER A 75 14.37 9.11 -4.02
C SER A 75 15.01 9.96 -5.13
N LYS A 76 14.38 10.04 -6.30
CA LYS A 76 14.84 10.85 -7.45
C LYS A 76 14.15 12.21 -7.55
N GLY A 77 13.28 12.54 -6.57
CA GLY A 77 12.51 13.78 -6.57
C GLY A 77 11.28 13.79 -7.44
N GLY A 78 10.92 12.65 -8.03
CA GLY A 78 9.66 12.50 -8.76
C GLY A 78 8.50 12.15 -7.83
N GLU A 79 7.33 11.95 -8.41
CA GLU A 79 6.15 11.55 -7.66
C GLU A 79 6.37 10.22 -6.94
N GLY A 80 6.02 10.16 -5.65
CA GLY A 80 6.00 8.93 -4.89
C GLY A 80 4.82 8.03 -5.31
N TRP A 81 4.76 6.83 -4.72
CA TRP A 81 3.72 5.87 -5.08
C TRP A 81 2.30 6.34 -4.76
N LEU A 82 2.14 7.32 -3.87
CA LEU A 82 0.82 7.93 -3.59
C LEU A 82 0.19 8.51 -4.87
N HIS A 83 0.99 9.03 -5.78
CA HIS A 83 0.57 9.60 -7.06
C HIS A 83 0.93 8.70 -8.25
N GLY A 84 1.09 7.39 -8.02
CA GLY A 84 1.35 6.42 -9.06
C GLY A 84 0.11 6.12 -9.91
N MET A 85 0.14 4.97 -10.57
CA MET A 85 -0.88 4.56 -11.54
C MET A 85 -1.82 3.48 -11.01
N SER A 86 -1.64 3.03 -9.76
CA SER A 86 -2.49 2.00 -9.18
C SER A 86 -3.90 2.51 -8.90
N ASP A 87 -4.88 1.61 -9.04
CA ASP A 87 -6.26 1.87 -8.64
C ASP A 87 -6.41 1.73 -7.14
N PHE A 88 -5.73 0.73 -6.56
CA PHE A 88 -5.70 0.47 -5.12
C PHE A 88 -4.28 0.36 -4.63
N ILE A 89 -4.07 0.87 -3.43
CA ILE A 89 -2.89 0.59 -2.62
C ILE A 89 -3.32 -0.42 -1.57
N ILE A 90 -2.53 -1.49 -1.43
CA ILE A 90 -2.84 -2.57 -0.50
C ILE A 90 -1.78 -2.55 0.60
N PHE A 91 -2.22 -2.37 1.83
CA PHE A 91 -1.34 -2.38 2.99
C PHE A 91 -1.42 -3.73 3.69
N GLU A 92 -0.28 -4.40 3.78
CA GLU A 92 -0.18 -5.63 4.54
C GLU A 92 -0.06 -5.33 6.03
N THR A 93 -0.87 -6.01 6.85
CA THR A 93 -0.68 -6.13 8.29
C THR A 93 -0.31 -7.58 8.63
N SER A 94 -0.15 -7.92 9.89
CA SER A 94 0.15 -9.31 10.25
C SER A 94 -0.99 -10.28 9.92
N LYS A 95 -2.25 -9.83 9.86
CA LYS A 95 -3.42 -10.69 9.64
C LYS A 95 -4.21 -10.37 8.38
N GLU A 96 -3.97 -9.22 7.76
CA GLU A 96 -4.86 -8.68 6.75
C GLU A 96 -4.12 -8.07 5.58
N PHE A 97 -4.84 -7.95 4.46
CA PHE A 97 -4.52 -7.04 3.36
C PHE A 97 -5.61 -5.98 3.32
N ILE A 98 -5.26 -4.73 3.51
CA ILE A 98 -6.20 -3.60 3.51
C ILE A 98 -6.11 -2.89 2.17
N PHE A 99 -7.18 -2.94 1.40
CA PHE A 99 -7.31 -2.29 0.10
C PHE A 99 -7.84 -0.88 0.29
N VAL A 100 -7.13 0.08 -0.24
CA VAL A 100 -7.54 1.48 -0.19
C VAL A 100 -7.51 2.05 -1.61
N PRO A 101 -8.63 2.61 -2.12
CA PRO A 101 -8.58 3.30 -3.41
C PRO A 101 -7.55 4.43 -3.34
N ARG A 102 -6.58 4.42 -4.26
CA ARG A 102 -5.48 5.39 -4.22
C ARG A 102 -5.98 6.83 -4.24
N LYS A 103 -6.92 7.14 -5.13
CA LYS A 103 -7.49 8.49 -5.23
C LYS A 103 -8.23 8.91 -3.97
N SER A 104 -8.90 7.98 -3.31
CA SER A 104 -9.59 8.23 -2.04
C SER A 104 -8.60 8.47 -0.91
N LEU A 105 -7.46 7.78 -0.91
CA LEU A 105 -6.38 8.03 0.05
C LEU A 105 -5.80 9.44 -0.13
N VAL A 106 -5.53 9.86 -1.38
CA VAL A 106 -5.06 11.21 -1.68
C VAL A 106 -6.06 12.26 -1.16
N LYS A 107 -7.32 12.08 -1.47
CA LYS A 107 -8.39 12.98 -1.03
C LYS A 107 -8.46 13.06 0.50
N PHE A 108 -8.42 11.91 1.17
CA PHE A 108 -8.43 11.84 2.64
C PHE A 108 -7.26 12.60 3.25
N LEU A 109 -6.04 12.41 2.74
CA LEU A 109 -4.86 13.10 3.24
C LEU A 109 -4.94 14.60 3.04
N ASN A 110 -5.50 15.06 1.92
CA ASN A 110 -5.65 16.49 1.63
C ASN A 110 -6.75 17.15 2.46
N GLU A 111 -7.89 16.48 2.63
CA GLU A 111 -9.06 17.06 3.32
C GLU A 111 -8.97 16.95 4.83
N SER A 112 -8.46 15.85 5.37
CA SER A 112 -8.38 15.63 6.83
C SER A 112 -7.34 16.50 7.50
N GLN A 113 -6.29 16.88 6.76
CA GLN A 113 -5.15 17.63 7.29
C GLN A 113 -4.48 16.97 8.50
N ILE A 114 -4.56 15.65 8.59
CA ILE A 114 -3.96 14.92 9.71
C ILE A 114 -2.43 14.91 9.64
N VAL A 115 -1.86 15.03 8.43
CA VAL A 115 -0.42 15.18 8.24
C VAL A 115 -0.07 16.66 8.37
N ARG A 116 0.85 16.97 9.24
CA ARG A 116 1.18 18.35 9.61
C ARG A 116 2.25 18.93 8.69
N TRP A 117 1.80 19.45 7.54
CA TRP A 117 2.65 20.17 6.58
C TRP A 117 3.18 21.49 7.11
N ASP A 118 2.49 22.06 8.09
CA ASP A 118 2.81 23.35 8.71
C ASP A 118 3.94 23.27 9.75
N LEU A 119 4.37 22.06 10.11
CA LEU A 119 5.44 21.84 11.07
C LEU A 119 6.75 21.51 10.36
N PRO A 120 7.91 21.82 10.98
CA PRO A 120 9.21 21.43 10.42
C PRO A 120 9.32 19.92 10.20
N TYR A 121 10.12 19.51 9.22
CA TYR A 121 10.42 18.10 8.99
C TYR A 121 11.15 17.51 10.19
N VAL A 122 10.83 16.25 10.49
CA VAL A 122 11.51 15.51 11.56
C VAL A 122 12.83 14.95 11.08
N ASP A 123 13.74 14.65 12.01
CA ASP A 123 15.11 14.21 11.70
C ASP A 123 15.22 12.72 11.38
N LYS A 124 14.25 11.92 11.76
CA LYS A 124 14.27 10.47 11.63
C LYS A 124 12.96 9.94 11.05
N PRO A 125 13.02 8.93 10.18
CA PRO A 125 11.79 8.39 9.57
C PRO A 125 10.81 7.82 10.60
N TRP A 126 11.26 7.22 11.67
CA TRP A 126 10.38 6.66 12.71
C TRP A 126 9.66 7.72 13.56
N ASN A 127 10.09 8.99 13.46
CA ASN A 127 9.43 10.13 14.11
C ASN A 127 8.44 10.84 13.16
N SER A 128 8.24 10.31 11.95
CA SER A 128 7.37 10.94 10.95
C SER A 128 5.87 10.64 11.14
N LYS A 129 5.46 10.30 12.33
CA LYS A 129 4.05 10.02 12.67
C LYS A 129 3.22 11.31 12.53
N TYR A 130 2.40 11.37 11.48
CA TYR A 130 1.69 12.58 11.04
C TYR A 130 2.60 13.79 10.77
N ARG A 131 3.89 13.54 10.60
CA ARG A 131 4.93 14.52 10.33
C ARG A 131 5.70 14.13 9.08
N LEU A 132 6.34 15.08 8.44
CA LEU A 132 7.14 14.81 7.25
C LEU A 132 8.60 14.54 7.61
N PHE A 133 9.17 13.59 6.90
CA PHE A 133 10.59 13.29 6.90
C PHE A 133 11.09 13.31 5.45
N ARG A 134 12.23 13.96 5.23
CA ARG A 134 12.94 13.94 3.94
C ARG A 134 14.37 13.48 4.17
N ARG A 135 14.80 12.47 3.39
CA ARG A 135 16.19 12.01 3.45
C ARG A 135 17.13 13.09 2.94
N LYS A 136 18.27 13.25 3.63
CA LYS A 136 19.26 14.27 3.26
C LYS A 136 19.99 13.95 1.96
N GLU A 137 20.24 12.67 1.70
CA GLU A 137 20.97 12.19 0.52
C GLU A 137 20.10 12.03 -0.71
N THR A 138 18.79 11.98 -0.54
CA THR A 138 17.81 11.82 -1.61
C THR A 138 16.65 12.79 -1.40
N LEU A 139 15.71 12.84 -2.34
CA LEU A 139 14.55 13.73 -2.24
C LEU A 139 13.32 12.98 -1.69
N GLU A 140 13.48 11.73 -1.25
CA GLU A 140 12.40 10.93 -0.70
C GLU A 140 11.71 11.64 0.47
N THR A 141 10.41 11.86 0.34
CA THR A 141 9.57 12.53 1.34
C THR A 141 8.46 11.59 1.77
N ILE A 142 8.41 11.28 3.05
CA ILE A 142 7.48 10.33 3.63
C ILE A 142 6.78 10.89 4.86
N THR A 143 5.66 10.26 5.20
CA THR A 143 4.99 10.41 6.48
C THR A 143 4.51 9.03 6.95
N GLN A 144 3.95 8.96 8.14
CA GLN A 144 3.22 7.79 8.63
C GLN A 144 1.84 8.22 9.10
N ILE A 145 0.85 7.38 8.80
CA ILE A 145 -0.51 7.48 9.35
C ILE A 145 -0.85 6.17 10.05
N LYS A 146 -1.87 6.17 10.87
CA LYS A 146 -2.30 4.94 11.55
C LYS A 146 -3.04 4.01 10.61
N VAL A 147 -2.89 2.71 10.82
CA VAL A 147 -3.68 1.69 10.12
C VAL A 147 -5.18 1.98 10.27
N LYS A 148 -5.62 2.36 11.46
CA LYS A 148 -7.04 2.70 11.69
C LYS A 148 -7.53 3.89 10.87
N ASP A 149 -6.64 4.79 10.46
CA ASP A 149 -7.03 5.90 9.57
C ASP A 149 -7.43 5.39 8.18
N LEU A 150 -6.80 4.31 7.72
CA LEU A 150 -7.16 3.67 6.45
C LEU A 150 -8.62 3.18 6.45
N LEU A 151 -9.11 2.75 7.60
CA LEU A 151 -10.47 2.23 7.76
C LEU A 151 -11.54 3.32 7.71
N ASN A 152 -11.13 4.59 7.76
CA ASN A 152 -12.02 5.75 7.58
C ASN A 152 -12.13 6.17 6.11
N ILE A 153 -11.34 5.56 5.22
CA ILE A 153 -11.36 5.90 3.80
C ILE A 153 -12.50 5.16 3.11
N PRO A 154 -13.35 5.86 2.32
CA PRO A 154 -14.45 5.22 1.61
C PRO A 154 -13.98 4.11 0.67
N ASN A 155 -14.79 3.06 0.58
CA ASN A 155 -14.57 1.93 -0.33
C ASN A 155 -13.29 1.13 -0.03
N HIS A 156 -12.76 1.21 1.18
CA HIS A 156 -11.72 0.29 1.61
C HIS A 156 -12.29 -1.13 1.71
N GLN A 157 -11.43 -2.12 1.51
CA GLN A 157 -11.78 -3.54 1.66
C GLN A 157 -10.70 -4.23 2.49
N ILE A 158 -11.09 -5.28 3.19
CA ILE A 158 -10.17 -6.06 4.01
C ILE A 158 -10.25 -7.52 3.56
N TRP A 159 -9.09 -8.08 3.22
CA TRP A 159 -8.96 -9.52 3.01
C TRP A 159 -8.18 -10.10 4.17
N GLN A 160 -8.71 -11.14 4.80
CA GLN A 160 -7.97 -11.89 5.81
C GLN A 160 -6.88 -12.72 5.13
N LYS A 161 -5.66 -12.68 5.66
CA LYS A 161 -4.54 -13.45 5.11
C LYS A 161 -4.72 -14.95 5.32
N PHE A 162 -5.30 -15.31 6.44
CA PHE A 162 -5.48 -16.69 6.83
C PHE A 162 -6.96 -17.00 6.99
N SER A 163 -7.40 -18.08 6.35
CA SER A 163 -8.76 -18.58 6.55
C SER A 163 -8.87 -19.23 7.93
N LYS A 164 -9.99 -18.97 8.60
CA LYS A 164 -10.33 -19.72 9.81
C LYS A 164 -10.84 -21.10 9.43
#